data_68004539d82dc719bde1baca814cf77e
#
_entry.id   68004539d82dc719bde1baca814cf77e
#
_cell.length_a   1.000
_cell.length_b   1.000
_cell.length_c   1.000
_cell.angle_alpha   90.00
_cell.angle_beta   90.00
_cell.angle_gamma   90.00
#
_symmetry.space_group_name_H-M   'P 1'
#
loop_
_entity.id
_entity.type
_entity.pdbx_description
1 polymer ?
#
loop_
_entity_poly.entity_id
_entity_poly.type
_entity_poly.pdbx_seq_one_letter_code
_entity_poly.pdbx_strand_id
1 'polypeptide(L)'
;MTPHETAQYMLNQDAFSQWMGIKLVEIREKYCLIEMPVKQEMINGLKTVHGGITFSFADSALAFSCNNTNEASVALNCTINF
;
A
#
# COMPACT_ATOMS: atom_id res chain seq x y z
N MET A 1 15.46 -11.77 7.00
CA MET A 1 14.41 -11.88 5.95
C MET A 1 14.81 -11.03 4.75
N THR A 2 14.42 -11.49 3.56
CA THR A 2 14.56 -10.67 2.37
C THR A 2 13.57 -9.52 2.41
N PRO A 3 13.76 -8.45 1.61
CA PRO A 3 12.76 -7.39 1.54
C PRO A 3 11.36 -7.90 1.20
N HIS A 4 11.26 -8.86 0.29
CA HIS A 4 9.96 -9.43 -0.07
C HIS A 4 9.32 -10.16 1.11
N GLU A 5 10.10 -10.95 1.84
CA GLU A 5 9.59 -11.64 3.03
C GLU A 5 9.12 -10.66 4.09
N THR A 6 9.87 -9.57 4.29
CA THR A 6 9.49 -8.54 5.26
C THR A 6 8.18 -7.85 4.85
N ALA A 7 8.06 -7.48 3.57
CA ALA A 7 6.82 -6.86 3.07
C ALA A 7 5.63 -7.82 3.18
N GLN A 8 5.85 -9.10 2.87
CA GLN A 8 4.78 -10.11 3.00
C GLN A 8 4.34 -10.28 4.45
N TYR A 9 5.30 -10.27 5.38
CA TYR A 9 4.97 -10.32 6.81
C TYR A 9 4.11 -9.11 7.21
N MET A 10 4.48 -7.91 6.75
CA MET A 10 3.72 -6.70 7.01
C MET A 10 2.29 -6.81 6.45
N LEU A 11 2.15 -7.28 5.22
CA LEU A 11 0.85 -7.43 4.59
C LEU A 11 -0.01 -8.42 5.37
N ASN A 12 0.58 -9.50 5.87
CA ASN A 12 -0.14 -10.51 6.64
C ASN A 12 -0.71 -9.95 7.97
N GLN A 13 -0.16 -8.84 8.46
CA GLN A 13 -0.63 -8.17 9.68
C GLN A 13 -1.53 -6.97 9.36
N ASP A 14 -1.71 -6.61 8.11
CA ASP A 14 -2.36 -5.38 7.67
C ASP A 14 -3.75 -5.67 7.12
N ALA A 15 -4.73 -5.70 8.03
CA ALA A 15 -6.11 -6.02 7.66
C ALA A 15 -6.68 -5.06 6.62
N PHE A 16 -6.32 -3.78 6.69
CA PHE A 16 -6.83 -2.78 5.75
C PHE A 16 -6.30 -3.02 4.34
N SER A 17 -4.99 -3.24 4.20
CA SER A 17 -4.41 -3.53 2.89
C SER A 17 -4.92 -4.84 2.32
N GLN A 18 -5.18 -5.84 3.17
CA GLN A 18 -5.82 -7.08 2.74
C GLN A 18 -7.23 -6.83 2.23
N TRP A 19 -8.00 -6.00 2.95
CA TRP A 19 -9.35 -5.64 2.51
C TRP A 19 -9.32 -4.94 1.16
N MET A 20 -8.36 -4.07 0.93
CA MET A 20 -8.17 -3.39 -0.36
C MET A 20 -7.80 -4.37 -1.47
N GLY A 21 -7.30 -5.55 -1.13
CA GLY A 21 -6.89 -6.54 -2.11
C GLY A 21 -5.50 -6.27 -2.69
N ILE A 22 -4.64 -5.59 -1.94
CA ILE A 22 -3.29 -5.25 -2.38
C ILE A 22 -2.48 -6.52 -2.61
N LYS A 23 -1.79 -6.56 -3.75
CA LYS A 23 -0.85 -7.63 -4.10
C LYS A 23 0.55 -7.06 -4.26
N LEU A 24 1.53 -7.77 -3.71
CA LEU A 24 2.94 -7.39 -3.85
C LEU A 24 3.43 -7.95 -5.19
N VAL A 25 3.78 -7.06 -6.12
CA VAL A 25 4.25 -7.47 -7.46
C VAL A 25 5.76 -7.58 -7.48
N GLU A 26 6.46 -6.56 -6.99
CA GLU A 26 7.91 -6.55 -6.95
C GLU A 26 8.36 -5.80 -5.70
N ILE A 27 9.25 -6.43 -4.92
CA ILE A 27 9.77 -5.83 -3.69
C ILE A 27 11.28 -5.90 -3.74
N ARG A 28 11.93 -4.76 -3.55
CA ARG A 28 13.37 -4.64 -3.41
C ARG A 28 13.65 -3.70 -2.25
N GLU A 29 14.89 -3.62 -1.81
CA GLU A 29 15.26 -2.71 -0.74
C GLU A 29 14.82 -1.28 -1.08
N LYS A 30 14.00 -0.70 -0.20
CA LYS A 30 13.48 0.67 -0.33
C LYS A 30 12.65 0.90 -1.60
N TYR A 31 12.08 -0.17 -2.15
CA TYR A 31 11.26 -0.10 -3.36
C TYR A 31 10.13 -1.11 -3.29
N CYS A 32 8.96 -0.73 -3.79
CA CYS A 32 7.89 -1.70 -4.02
C CYS A 32 7.09 -1.33 -5.27
N LEU A 33 6.52 -2.34 -5.88
CA LEU A 33 5.49 -2.23 -6.89
C LEU A 33 4.34 -3.07 -6.38
N ILE A 34 3.19 -2.45 -6.17
CA ILE A 34 1.99 -3.13 -5.69
C ILE A 34 0.83 -2.84 -6.64
N GLU A 35 -0.15 -3.72 -6.63
CA GLU A 35 -1.37 -3.54 -7.42
C GLU A 35 -2.59 -3.91 -6.59
N MET A 36 -3.76 -3.45 -7.02
CA MET A 36 -4.99 -3.74 -6.32
C MET A 36 -6.15 -3.68 -7.32
N PRO A 37 -7.10 -4.64 -7.26
CA PRO A 37 -8.30 -4.54 -8.08
C PRO A 37 -9.21 -3.44 -7.54
N VAL A 38 -9.88 -2.73 -8.43
CA VAL A 38 -10.86 -1.73 -8.03
C VAL A 38 -12.18 -2.44 -7.75
N LYS A 39 -12.68 -2.29 -6.51
CA LYS A 39 -13.94 -2.88 -6.08
C LYS A 39 -15.06 -1.84 -6.19
N GLN A 40 -16.31 -2.31 -6.28
CA GLN A 40 -17.45 -1.43 -6.34
C GLN A 40 -17.50 -0.45 -5.16
N GLU A 41 -17.12 -0.91 -3.98
CA GLU A 41 -17.14 -0.11 -2.76
C GLU A 41 -16.11 1.02 -2.76
N MET A 42 -15.17 1.02 -3.69
CA MET A 42 -14.14 2.05 -3.85
C MET A 42 -14.54 3.16 -4.80
N ILE A 43 -15.72 3.04 -5.42
CA ILE A 43 -16.19 3.97 -6.44
C ILE A 43 -17.05 5.05 -5.77
N ASN A 44 -16.79 6.31 -6.11
CA ASN A 44 -17.55 7.44 -5.59
C ASN A 44 -18.81 7.72 -6.44
N GLY A 45 -19.57 8.73 -6.05
CA GLY A 45 -20.81 9.10 -6.73
C GLY A 45 -20.62 9.57 -8.17
N LEU A 46 -19.40 9.94 -8.55
CA LEU A 46 -19.06 10.35 -9.93
C LEU A 46 -18.55 9.19 -10.77
N LYS A 47 -18.61 7.97 -10.25
CA LYS A 47 -18.19 6.73 -10.90
C LYS A 47 -16.69 6.67 -11.19
N THR A 48 -15.91 7.31 -10.33
CA THR A 48 -14.45 7.20 -10.35
C THR A 48 -14.00 6.64 -9.01
N VAL A 49 -12.74 6.18 -8.94
CA VAL A 49 -12.18 5.66 -7.69
C VAL A 49 -12.12 6.80 -6.67
N HIS A 50 -12.62 6.55 -5.47
CA HIS A 50 -12.61 7.55 -4.40
C HIS A 50 -11.17 7.95 -4.09
N GLY A 51 -10.93 9.28 -3.94
CA GLY A 51 -9.60 9.81 -3.66
C GLY A 51 -8.98 9.23 -2.38
N GLY A 52 -9.81 8.94 -1.37
CA GLY A 52 -9.34 8.30 -0.15
C GLY A 52 -8.72 6.93 -0.38
N ILE A 53 -9.25 6.16 -1.35
CA ILE A 53 -8.69 4.86 -1.73
C ILE A 53 -7.33 5.06 -2.40
N THR A 54 -7.23 6.01 -3.33
CA THR A 54 -5.97 6.31 -4.01
C THR A 54 -4.90 6.73 -2.98
N PHE A 55 -5.26 7.58 -2.03
CA PHE A 55 -4.35 8.03 -0.99
C PHE A 55 -3.92 6.85 -0.10
N SER A 56 -4.87 6.01 0.32
CA SER A 56 -4.56 4.84 1.15
C SER A 56 -3.65 3.85 0.43
N PHE A 57 -3.89 3.66 -0.87
CA PHE A 57 -3.05 2.80 -1.69
C PHE A 57 -1.62 3.32 -1.75
N ALA A 58 -1.47 4.63 -1.98
CA ALA A 58 -0.15 5.27 -1.98
C ALA A 58 0.54 5.16 -0.63
N ASP A 59 -0.21 5.32 0.47
CA ASP A 59 0.32 5.19 1.82
C ASP A 59 0.82 3.78 2.11
N SER A 60 0.08 2.76 1.66
CA SER A 60 0.51 1.37 1.80
C SER A 60 1.79 1.12 1.00
N ALA A 61 1.89 1.68 -0.22
CA ALA A 61 3.11 1.57 -1.02
C ALA A 61 4.30 2.20 -0.29
N LEU A 62 4.10 3.36 0.31
CA LEU A 62 5.14 4.01 1.10
C LEU A 62 5.60 3.11 2.24
N ALA A 63 4.64 2.52 2.98
CA ALA A 63 4.95 1.65 4.10
C ALA A 63 5.76 0.43 3.65
N PHE A 64 5.34 -0.24 2.57
CA PHE A 64 6.03 -1.44 2.09
C PHE A 64 7.43 -1.11 1.56
N SER A 65 7.62 0.05 0.93
CA SER A 65 8.94 0.42 0.40
C SER A 65 9.89 0.90 1.50
N CYS A 66 9.40 1.62 2.50
CA CYS A 66 10.24 2.17 3.57
C CYS A 66 10.58 1.16 4.66
N ASN A 67 9.73 0.15 4.86
CA ASN A 67 9.86 -0.78 5.99
C ASN A 67 10.23 -2.20 5.56
N ASN A 68 10.67 -2.41 4.33
CA ASN A 68 11.00 -3.75 3.86
C ASN A 68 12.44 -4.17 4.18
N THR A 69 13.10 -3.41 5.05
CA THR A 69 14.40 -3.74 5.64
C THR A 69 14.23 -3.80 7.16
N ASN A 70 15.34 -3.73 7.92
CA ASN A 70 15.25 -3.81 9.37
C ASN A 70 14.91 -2.48 10.04
N GLU A 71 14.74 -1.41 9.27
CA GLU A 71 14.39 -0.10 9.80
C GLU A 71 12.89 0.12 9.72
N ALA A 72 12.29 0.59 10.81
CA ALA A 72 10.86 0.90 10.84
C ALA A 72 10.65 2.40 10.62
N SER A 73 9.68 2.74 9.78
CA SER A 73 9.33 4.13 9.48
C SER A 73 7.82 4.27 9.36
N VAL A 74 7.30 5.42 9.80
CA VAL A 74 5.88 5.75 9.62
C VAL A 74 5.78 7.14 8.99
N ALA A 75 4.72 7.35 8.20
CA ALA A 75 4.47 8.66 7.61
C ALA A 75 4.00 9.60 8.71
N LEU A 76 4.61 10.78 8.77
CA LEU A 76 4.24 11.83 9.73
C LEU A 76 3.35 12.87 9.08
N ASN A 77 3.61 13.17 7.82
CA ASN A 77 2.85 14.15 7.05
C ASN A 77 2.83 13.74 5.59
N CYS A 78 1.65 13.77 4.97
CA CYS A 78 1.48 13.39 3.57
C CYS A 78 0.60 14.41 2.86
N THR A 79 0.93 14.68 1.61
CA THR A 79 0.13 15.52 0.72
C THR A 79 0.02 14.83 -0.63
N ILE A 80 -1.16 14.89 -1.23
CA ILE A 80 -1.40 14.29 -2.54
C ILE A 80 -2.18 15.26 -3.42
N ASN A 81 -1.79 15.32 -4.69
CA ASN A 81 -2.53 16.05 -5.72
C ASN A 81 -3.16 15.03 -6.67
N PHE A 82 -4.47 15.14 -6.80
CA PHE A 82 -5.22 14.25 -7.68
C PHE A 82 -5.33 14.83 -9.08
#